data_6fdd40e5a8085c59053b8e4bf8cbb097
#
_entry.id   6fdd40e5a8085c59053b8e4bf8cbb097
#
_cell.length_a   1.000
_cell.length_b   1.000
_cell.length_c   1.000
_cell.angle_alpha   90.00
_cell.angle_beta   90.00
_cell.angle_gamma   90.00
#
_symmetry.space_group_name_H-M   'P 1'
#
loop_
_entity.id
_entity.type
_entity.pdbx_description
1 polymer ?
#
loop_
_entity_poly.entity_id
_entity_poly.type
_entity_poly.pdbx_seq_one_letter_code
_entity_poly.pdbx_strand_id
1 'polypeptide(L)'
;MYANFRKVYSGMELKKLFWEVAKSTVEGQFLMNMEKIKEINPAAHSHLMSREPQSWCRAFFKGGLACEAIENGMAECFNAIIVEARKKPLLAMLEEIRLYIMDRFFHLRQTGEKWVTAKCPSALKKMQKFGEDVK
;
A
#
# COMPACT_ATOMS: atom_id res chain seq x y z
N MET A 1 -9.70 3.58 -4.07
CA MET A 1 -9.47 4.18 -5.42
C MET A 1 -9.64 3.15 -6.54
N TYR A 2 -8.80 2.12 -6.63
CA TYR A 2 -8.87 1.11 -7.70
C TYR A 2 -10.23 0.40 -7.82
N ALA A 3 -10.86 0.03 -6.72
CA ALA A 3 -12.17 -0.65 -6.74
C ALA A 3 -13.27 0.16 -7.45
N ASN A 4 -13.25 1.49 -7.30
CA ASN A 4 -14.19 2.39 -7.99
C ASN A 4 -13.81 2.57 -9.46
N PHE A 5 -12.52 2.71 -9.77
CA PHE A 5 -12.01 2.78 -11.14
C PHE A 5 -12.38 1.53 -11.94
N ARG A 6 -12.17 0.34 -11.39
CA ARG A 6 -12.48 -0.95 -12.03
C ARG A 6 -13.97 -1.13 -12.37
N LYS A 7 -14.88 -0.51 -11.63
CA LYS A 7 -16.33 -0.60 -11.91
C LYS A 7 -16.71 0.07 -13.23
N VAL A 8 -15.96 1.09 -13.63
CA VAL A 8 -16.23 1.90 -14.83
C VAL A 8 -15.30 1.50 -15.97
N TYR A 9 -14.03 1.25 -15.65
CA TYR A 9 -12.99 0.94 -16.64
C TYR A 9 -12.41 -0.44 -16.35
N SER A 10 -12.86 -1.44 -17.11
CA SER A 10 -12.39 -2.83 -16.99
C SER A 10 -11.30 -3.11 -18.03
N GLY A 11 -10.41 -4.07 -17.73
CA GLY A 11 -9.36 -4.52 -18.64
C GLY A 11 -8.05 -4.80 -17.90
N MET A 12 -7.33 -5.83 -18.35
CA MET A 12 -6.04 -6.22 -17.72
C MET A 12 -4.97 -5.16 -17.95
N GLU A 13 -4.95 -4.54 -19.09
CA GLU A 13 -3.98 -3.52 -19.47
C GLU A 13 -4.18 -2.23 -18.66
N LEU A 14 -5.42 -1.72 -18.58
CA LEU A 14 -5.74 -0.57 -17.73
C LEU A 14 -5.48 -0.85 -16.25
N LYS A 15 -5.71 -2.09 -15.79
CA LYS A 15 -5.34 -2.49 -14.42
C LYS A 15 -3.85 -2.37 -14.18
N LYS A 16 -3.03 -2.90 -15.10
CA LYS A 16 -1.57 -2.86 -15.00
C LYS A 16 -1.08 -1.42 -14.98
N LEU A 17 -1.52 -0.60 -15.93
CA LEU A 17 -1.15 0.80 -16.03
C LEU A 17 -1.61 1.62 -14.81
N PHE A 18 -2.82 1.37 -14.28
CA PHE A 18 -3.28 2.01 -13.05
C PHE A 18 -2.29 1.80 -11.90
N TRP A 19 -1.81 0.55 -11.71
CA TRP A 19 -0.85 0.25 -10.66
C TRP A 19 0.54 0.81 -10.94
N GLU A 20 0.96 0.89 -12.20
CA GLU A 20 2.21 1.56 -12.58
C GLU A 20 2.16 3.06 -12.26
N VAL A 21 1.05 3.72 -12.57
CA VAL A 21 0.81 5.12 -12.20
C VAL A 21 0.80 5.31 -10.69
N ALA A 22 0.01 4.52 -9.96
CA ALA A 22 -0.12 4.64 -8.51
C ALA A 22 1.23 4.42 -7.78
N LYS A 23 2.07 3.53 -8.29
CA LYS A 23 3.39 3.19 -7.73
C LYS A 23 4.53 4.07 -8.24
N SER A 24 4.29 4.99 -9.17
CA SER A 24 5.29 5.93 -9.64
C SER A 24 5.91 6.69 -8.47
N THR A 25 7.24 6.80 -8.45
CA THR A 25 7.99 7.42 -7.34
C THR A 25 8.36 8.87 -7.60
N VAL A 26 8.34 9.28 -8.89
CA VAL A 26 8.63 10.63 -9.33
C VAL A 26 7.56 11.13 -10.30
N GLU A 27 7.35 12.44 -10.34
CA GLU A 27 6.31 13.07 -11.16
C GLU A 27 6.47 12.78 -12.66
N GLY A 28 7.70 12.78 -13.17
CA GLY A 28 7.96 12.43 -14.58
C GLY A 28 7.47 11.03 -14.96
N GLN A 29 7.67 10.05 -14.08
CA GLN A 29 7.18 8.68 -14.29
C GLN A 29 5.63 8.61 -14.23
N PHE A 30 5.02 9.39 -13.32
CA PHE A 30 3.57 9.53 -13.25
C PHE A 30 3.00 10.05 -14.56
N LEU A 31 3.53 11.15 -15.08
CA LEU A 31 3.07 11.78 -16.33
C LEU A 31 3.22 10.83 -17.52
N MET A 32 4.37 10.17 -17.66
CA MET A 32 4.61 9.20 -18.72
C MET A 32 3.61 8.03 -18.69
N ASN A 33 3.31 7.49 -17.52
CA ASN A 33 2.35 6.41 -17.38
C ASN A 33 0.90 6.86 -17.57
N MET A 34 0.58 8.10 -17.20
CA MET A 34 -0.71 8.70 -17.46
C MET A 34 -0.97 8.93 -18.96
N GLU A 35 0.06 9.29 -19.74
CA GLU A 35 -0.08 9.43 -21.20
C GLU A 35 -0.38 8.08 -21.86
N LYS A 36 0.23 6.99 -21.41
CA LYS A 36 -0.13 5.62 -21.88
C LYS A 36 -1.59 5.27 -21.61
N ILE A 37 -2.13 5.67 -20.43
CA ILE A 37 -3.56 5.47 -20.15
C ILE A 37 -4.42 6.31 -21.10
N LYS A 38 -4.00 7.52 -21.42
CA LYS A 38 -4.72 8.42 -22.34
C LYS A 38 -4.77 7.86 -23.77
N GLU A 39 -3.68 7.25 -24.24
CA GLU A 39 -3.64 6.58 -25.55
C GLU A 39 -4.65 5.43 -25.65
N ILE A 40 -4.81 4.64 -24.57
CA ILE A 40 -5.75 3.52 -24.54
C ILE A 40 -7.18 3.98 -24.29
N ASN A 41 -7.38 4.88 -23.33
CA ASN A 41 -8.71 5.36 -22.95
C ASN A 41 -8.66 6.79 -22.39
N PRO A 42 -8.97 7.81 -23.22
CA PRO A 42 -8.98 9.22 -22.79
C PRO A 42 -9.95 9.51 -21.62
N ALA A 43 -11.09 8.79 -21.57
CA ALA A 43 -12.05 8.97 -20.49
C ALA A 43 -11.53 8.45 -19.15
N ALA A 44 -10.79 7.31 -19.17
CA ALA A 44 -10.10 6.78 -17.99
C ALA A 44 -9.01 7.74 -17.49
N HIS A 45 -8.23 8.33 -18.39
CA HIS A 45 -7.27 9.37 -18.08
C HIS A 45 -7.92 10.57 -17.38
N SER A 46 -8.98 11.14 -17.98
CA SER A 46 -9.69 12.29 -17.42
C SER A 46 -10.29 11.98 -16.04
N HIS A 47 -10.82 10.78 -15.86
CA HIS A 47 -11.34 10.31 -14.57
C HIS A 47 -10.25 10.24 -13.50
N LEU A 48 -9.05 9.76 -13.83
CA LEU A 48 -7.92 9.69 -12.89
C LEU A 48 -7.37 11.07 -12.57
N MET A 49 -7.29 11.97 -13.55
CA MET A 49 -6.83 13.34 -13.35
C MET A 49 -7.81 14.18 -12.52
N SER A 50 -9.12 13.93 -12.61
CA SER A 50 -10.13 14.59 -11.77
C SER A 50 -10.03 14.21 -10.29
N ARG A 51 -9.33 13.13 -9.98
CA ARG A 51 -9.01 12.70 -8.60
C ARG A 51 -7.63 13.21 -8.24
N GLU A 52 -7.53 14.06 -7.23
CA GLU A 52 -6.27 14.63 -6.77
C GLU A 52 -5.16 13.55 -6.68
N PRO A 53 -4.14 13.58 -7.55
CA PRO A 53 -3.07 12.56 -7.58
C PRO A 53 -2.34 12.41 -6.25
N GLN A 54 -2.30 13.49 -5.46
CA GLN A 54 -1.69 13.53 -4.12
C GLN A 54 -2.34 12.56 -3.13
N SER A 55 -3.59 12.16 -3.38
CA SER A 55 -4.33 11.25 -2.50
C SER A 55 -4.11 9.76 -2.80
N TRP A 56 -3.55 9.41 -3.99
CA TRP A 56 -3.48 8.01 -4.42
C TRP A 56 -2.21 7.63 -5.18
N CYS A 57 -1.39 8.59 -5.60
CA CYS A 57 -0.12 8.31 -6.27
C CYS A 57 1.05 8.60 -5.35
N ARG A 58 1.97 7.64 -5.28
CA ARG A 58 3.15 7.68 -4.42
C ARG A 58 4.10 8.83 -4.76
N ALA A 59 4.18 9.25 -6.02
CA ALA A 59 5.05 10.35 -6.48
C ALA A 59 4.77 11.67 -5.75
N PHE A 60 3.55 11.85 -5.23
CA PHE A 60 3.12 13.07 -4.55
C PHE A 60 2.99 12.92 -3.03
N PHE A 61 3.36 11.77 -2.46
CA PHE A 61 3.34 11.59 -1.02
C PHE A 61 4.42 12.47 -0.38
N LYS A 62 4.03 13.20 0.66
CA LYS A 62 4.97 14.04 1.42
C LYS A 62 6.08 13.16 2.01
N GLY A 63 7.33 13.62 1.88
CA GLY A 63 8.48 12.97 2.50
C GLY A 63 8.30 12.83 4.02
N GLY A 64 8.85 11.75 4.59
CA GLY A 64 8.73 11.43 6.02
C GLY A 64 7.63 10.43 6.37
N LEU A 65 6.73 10.08 5.44
CA LEU A 65 5.82 8.96 5.62
C LEU A 65 6.61 7.65 5.44
N ALA A 66 6.96 6.99 6.53
CA ALA A 66 7.66 5.71 6.52
C ALA A 66 6.75 4.53 6.07
N CYS A 67 5.76 4.79 5.20
CA CYS A 67 4.80 3.82 4.72
C CYS A 67 4.78 3.80 3.20
N GLU A 68 5.11 2.65 2.63
CA GLU A 68 5.03 2.41 1.17
C GLU A 68 3.64 1.95 0.71
N ALA A 69 2.69 1.78 1.62
CA ALA A 69 1.37 1.26 1.31
C ALA A 69 0.51 2.33 0.61
N ILE A 70 0.12 2.03 -0.61
CA ILE A 70 -0.83 2.82 -1.41
C ILE A 70 -2.27 2.39 -1.11
N GLU A 71 -2.43 1.21 -0.54
CA GLU A 71 -3.72 0.60 -0.23
C GLU A 71 -4.00 0.60 1.28
N ASN A 72 -5.28 0.62 1.62
CA ASN A 72 -5.77 0.52 3.00
C ASN A 72 -5.77 -0.94 3.54
N GLY A 73 -5.03 -1.84 2.89
CA GLY A 73 -5.03 -3.26 3.22
C GLY A 73 -4.63 -3.57 4.67
N MET A 74 -3.76 -2.75 5.27
CA MET A 74 -3.39 -2.93 6.69
C MET A 74 -4.57 -2.66 7.64
N ALA A 75 -5.36 -1.62 7.37
CA ALA A 75 -6.54 -1.31 8.17
C ALA A 75 -7.65 -2.36 7.94
N GLU A 76 -7.81 -2.85 6.72
CA GLU A 76 -8.75 -3.93 6.40
C GLU A 76 -8.36 -5.23 7.10
N CYS A 77 -7.09 -5.61 7.09
CA CYS A 77 -6.58 -6.77 7.82
C CYS A 77 -6.81 -6.63 9.34
N PHE A 78 -6.50 -5.48 9.92
CA PHE A 78 -6.75 -5.23 11.33
C PHE A 78 -8.24 -5.27 11.66
N ASN A 79 -9.09 -4.66 10.83
CA ASN A 79 -10.54 -4.69 11.00
C ASN A 79 -11.09 -6.12 10.95
N ALA A 80 -10.57 -6.97 10.06
CA ALA A 80 -10.97 -8.38 9.98
C ALA A 80 -10.61 -9.15 11.27
N ILE A 81 -9.46 -8.87 11.86
CA ILE A 81 -9.00 -9.52 13.09
C ILE A 81 -9.90 -9.17 14.28
N ILE A 82 -10.34 -7.91 14.40
CA ILE A 82 -11.13 -7.45 15.54
C ILE A 82 -12.64 -7.63 15.38
N VAL A 83 -13.11 -8.30 14.32
CA VAL A 83 -14.55 -8.51 14.06
C VAL A 83 -15.25 -9.19 15.26
N GLU A 84 -14.66 -10.22 15.84
CA GLU A 84 -15.24 -10.94 16.98
C GLU A 84 -15.20 -10.09 18.26
N ALA A 85 -14.13 -9.35 18.47
CA ALA A 85 -14.02 -8.42 19.60
C ALA A 85 -15.14 -7.35 19.56
N ARG A 86 -15.49 -6.85 18.38
CA ARG A 86 -16.55 -5.84 18.19
C ARG A 86 -17.95 -6.28 18.60
N LYS A 87 -18.20 -7.56 18.73
CA LYS A 87 -19.48 -8.11 19.19
C LYS A 87 -19.64 -8.07 20.72
N LYS A 88 -18.57 -7.75 21.45
CA LYS A 88 -18.51 -7.75 22.91
C LYS A 88 -18.83 -6.36 23.50
N PRO A 89 -19.21 -6.28 24.79
CA PRO A 89 -19.31 -5.01 25.49
C PRO A 89 -18.02 -4.19 25.37
N LEU A 90 -18.14 -2.85 25.39
CA LEU A 90 -17.05 -1.93 25.07
C LEU A 90 -15.73 -2.23 25.81
N LEU A 91 -15.80 -2.45 27.13
CA LEU A 91 -14.60 -2.72 27.93
C LEU A 91 -13.95 -4.06 27.55
N ALA A 92 -14.75 -5.09 27.34
CA ALA A 92 -14.24 -6.40 26.90
C ALA A 92 -13.64 -6.35 25.50
N MET A 93 -14.25 -5.60 24.59
CA MET A 93 -13.73 -5.33 23.25
C MET A 93 -12.36 -4.66 23.30
N LEU A 94 -12.24 -3.58 24.07
CA LEU A 94 -10.99 -2.83 24.19
C LEU A 94 -9.87 -3.67 24.80
N GLU A 95 -10.20 -4.47 25.83
CA GLU A 95 -9.23 -5.36 26.47
C GLU A 95 -8.75 -6.45 25.53
N GLU A 96 -9.64 -7.06 24.74
CA GLU A 96 -9.25 -8.06 23.76
C GLU A 96 -8.37 -7.48 22.64
N ILE A 97 -8.68 -6.28 22.16
CA ILE A 97 -7.84 -5.58 21.20
C ILE A 97 -6.47 -5.27 21.80
N ARG A 98 -6.43 -4.81 23.05
CA ARG A 98 -5.18 -4.56 23.77
C ARG A 98 -4.32 -5.81 23.86
N LEU A 99 -4.89 -6.93 24.31
CA LEU A 99 -4.19 -8.22 24.44
C LEU A 99 -3.66 -8.70 23.09
N TYR A 100 -4.45 -8.60 22.03
CA TYR A 100 -4.01 -8.95 20.68
C TYR A 100 -2.80 -8.11 20.25
N ILE A 101 -2.81 -6.80 20.47
CA ILE A 101 -1.71 -5.91 20.10
C ILE A 101 -0.45 -6.23 20.90
N MET A 102 -0.59 -6.47 22.20
CA MET A 102 0.53 -6.83 23.09
C MET A 102 1.18 -8.16 22.68
N ASP A 103 0.36 -9.18 22.43
CA ASP A 103 0.83 -10.49 21.94
C ASP A 103 1.56 -10.36 20.60
N ARG A 104 1.00 -9.60 19.67
CA ARG A 104 1.66 -9.33 18.38
C ARG A 104 3.01 -8.64 18.55
N PHE A 105 3.12 -7.63 19.41
CA PHE A 105 4.39 -6.96 19.69
C PHE A 105 5.40 -7.90 20.34
N PHE A 106 4.96 -8.73 21.26
CA PHE A 106 5.81 -9.73 21.88
C PHE A 106 6.41 -10.70 20.86
N HIS A 107 5.59 -11.26 19.97
CA HIS A 107 6.05 -12.16 18.92
C HIS A 107 6.97 -11.47 17.90
N LEU A 108 6.65 -10.23 17.50
CA LEU A 108 7.50 -9.46 16.59
C LEU A 108 8.85 -9.15 17.21
N ARG A 109 8.89 -8.82 18.51
CA ARG A 109 10.13 -8.60 19.25
C ARG A 109 10.98 -9.86 19.30
N GLN A 110 10.41 -11.01 19.69
CA GLN A 110 11.13 -12.28 19.67
C GLN A 110 11.68 -12.65 18.30
N THR A 111 10.92 -12.33 17.24
CA THR A 111 11.37 -12.55 15.87
C THR A 111 12.53 -11.64 15.52
N GLY A 112 12.47 -10.37 15.93
CA GLY A 112 13.53 -9.39 15.72
C GLY A 112 14.84 -9.75 16.47
N GLU A 113 14.71 -10.26 17.69
CA GLU A 113 15.87 -10.69 18.51
C GLU A 113 16.64 -11.88 17.89
N LYS A 114 15.97 -12.67 17.03
CA LYS A 114 16.62 -13.77 16.28
C LYS A 114 17.36 -13.30 15.02
N TRP A 115 17.25 -12.04 14.65
CA TRP A 115 17.96 -11.53 13.46
C TRP A 115 19.45 -11.38 13.73
N VAL A 116 20.25 -11.94 12.83
CA VAL A 116 21.73 -11.86 12.90
C VAL A 116 22.21 -10.47 12.45
N THR A 117 21.38 -9.73 11.72
CA THR A 117 21.71 -8.42 11.15
C THR A 117 20.92 -7.30 11.83
N ALA A 118 21.55 -6.13 11.98
CA ALA A 118 20.89 -4.93 12.53
C ALA A 118 19.73 -4.41 11.67
N LYS A 119 19.57 -4.95 10.45
CA LYS A 119 18.53 -4.56 9.50
C LYS A 119 17.58 -5.73 9.24
N CYS A 120 16.31 -5.42 8.97
CA CYS A 120 15.30 -6.40 8.63
C CYS A 120 15.72 -7.25 7.40
N PRO A 121 15.70 -8.60 7.49
CA PRO A 121 16.11 -9.48 6.39
C PRO A 121 15.36 -9.23 5.07
N SER A 122 14.07 -8.91 5.14
CA SER A 122 13.29 -8.57 3.94
C SER A 122 13.73 -7.25 3.29
N ALA A 123 14.16 -6.27 4.08
CA ALA A 123 14.71 -5.03 3.56
C ALA A 123 16.06 -5.26 2.88
N LEU A 124 16.93 -6.08 3.50
CA LEU A 124 18.21 -6.46 2.90
C LEU A 124 18.04 -7.18 1.56
N LYS A 125 17.09 -8.12 1.45
CA LYS A 125 16.77 -8.79 0.18
C LYS A 125 16.31 -7.80 -0.90
N LYS A 126 15.47 -6.83 -0.53
CA LYS A 126 15.04 -5.78 -1.48
C LYS A 126 16.21 -4.92 -1.93
N MET A 127 17.08 -4.51 -1.02
CA MET A 127 18.27 -3.70 -1.36
C MET A 127 19.23 -4.45 -2.28
N GLN A 128 19.46 -5.74 -2.05
CA GLN A 128 20.29 -6.60 -2.91
C GLN A 128 19.71 -6.68 -4.32
N LYS A 129 18.39 -6.92 -4.45
CA LYS A 129 17.72 -6.97 -5.74
C LYS A 129 17.85 -5.66 -6.51
N PHE A 130 17.66 -4.51 -5.86
CA PHE A 130 17.85 -3.20 -6.51
C PHE A 130 19.30 -2.95 -6.91
N GLY A 131 20.28 -3.46 -6.17
CA GLY A 131 21.69 -3.37 -6.52
C GLY A 131 22.09 -4.24 -7.73
N GLU A 132 21.37 -5.32 -8.01
CA GLU A 132 21.54 -6.17 -9.19
C GLU A 132 20.90 -5.56 -10.44
N ASP A 133 19.74 -4.90 -10.27
CA ASP A 133 19.01 -4.25 -11.38
C ASP A 133 19.70 -2.97 -11.90
N VAL A 134 20.72 -2.45 -11.19
CA VAL A 134 21.47 -1.21 -11.55
C VAL A 134 22.84 -1.51 -12.22
N LYS A 135 23.23 -2.78 -12.34
CA LYS A 135 24.41 -3.21 -13.10
C LYS A 135 24.06 -3.58 -14.53
#